data_09ab28fc1cb85d0145a6b62f95f98c07
#
_entry.id   09ab28fc1cb85d0145a6b62f95f98c07
#
_cell.length_a   1.000
_cell.length_b   1.000
_cell.length_c   1.000
_cell.angle_alpha   90.00
_cell.angle_beta   90.00
_cell.angle_gamma   90.00
#
_symmetry.space_group_name_H-M   'P 1'
#
loop_
_entity.id
_entity.type
_entity.pdbx_description
1 polymer ?
#
loop_
_entity_poly.entity_id
_entity_poly.type
_entity_poly.pdbx_seq_one_letter_code
_entity_poly.pdbx_strand_id
1 'polypeptide(L)'
;MRMPQRQGTRGAPRSRSQSLPPPVGGLNARDSLANMKPEDAITLDNWIPTATQVEIRNGYTSHATFTGDCETVIVYNGLAATKIFVAVDATADAIIDATSGGAVSTPVVGGTGPTVQAITNPQFDYVNFGTAGGQFLSLVNGANTPLEYDGTTWSAASITHASLTSSNLFTNAVYAERLWFGEKNTFNLYYLPVRTKSGASTQLNIGSLFKLGGSLSNILTVTDAADSLTDYIAFVSTEGEVIAYTGTDPASASTWARAAHFIIGRPVCKGQRAWCKFGADAFLTTVDGIISLRAAIASDRAENAAGITGKIRRLVSDDVTAHGARFGWALVLHPAGQKLILNVPTAENSASRQYV
;
A
#
# COMPACT_ATOMS: atom_id res chain seq x y z
N MET A 1 -76.88 -24.45 -44.53
CA MET A 1 -75.50 -24.54 -45.04
C MET A 1 -74.59 -23.78 -44.06
N ARG A 2 -73.86 -24.42 -43.14
CA ARG A 2 -72.97 -23.79 -42.16
C ARG A 2 -71.54 -23.81 -42.75
N MET A 3 -70.95 -22.62 -42.91
CA MET A 3 -69.57 -22.52 -43.29
C MET A 3 -68.64 -22.98 -42.14
N PRO A 4 -67.54 -23.70 -42.42
CA PRO A 4 -66.63 -24.11 -41.42
C PRO A 4 -65.77 -22.91 -41.05
N GLN A 5 -65.62 -22.60 -39.70
CA GLN A 5 -64.72 -21.65 -39.19
C GLN A 5 -63.30 -22.18 -39.38
N ARG A 6 -62.46 -21.41 -40.07
CA ARG A 6 -60.97 -21.59 -40.13
C ARG A 6 -60.42 -21.44 -38.73
N GLN A 7 -59.96 -22.50 -38.10
CA GLN A 7 -59.11 -22.43 -36.95
C GLN A 7 -57.78 -21.80 -37.37
N GLY A 8 -57.52 -20.60 -36.86
CA GLY A 8 -56.20 -19.95 -36.98
C GLY A 8 -55.15 -20.78 -36.30
N THR A 9 -54.21 -21.29 -37.06
CA THR A 9 -52.97 -21.91 -36.54
C THR A 9 -52.29 -20.93 -35.61
N ARG A 10 -52.32 -21.20 -34.30
CA ARG A 10 -51.46 -20.48 -33.34
C ARG A 10 -50.00 -20.74 -33.75
N GLY A 11 -49.33 -19.74 -34.32
CA GLY A 11 -47.89 -19.80 -34.57
C GLY A 11 -47.18 -20.15 -33.29
N ALA A 12 -46.25 -21.10 -33.35
CA ALA A 12 -45.40 -21.44 -32.22
C ALA A 12 -44.70 -20.17 -31.67
N PRO A 13 -44.59 -20.01 -30.36
CA PRO A 13 -43.91 -18.86 -29.79
C PRO A 13 -42.48 -18.83 -30.35
N ARG A 14 -42.12 -17.72 -30.99
CA ARG A 14 -40.78 -17.52 -31.50
C ARG A 14 -39.84 -17.37 -30.27
N SER A 15 -38.96 -18.35 -30.07
CA SER A 15 -37.90 -18.22 -29.09
C SER A 15 -36.99 -17.07 -29.54
N ARG A 16 -36.77 -16.09 -28.67
CA ARG A 16 -35.73 -15.09 -28.89
C ARG A 16 -34.50 -15.54 -28.12
N SER A 17 -33.43 -15.86 -28.82
CA SER A 17 -32.12 -16.02 -28.20
C SER A 17 -31.50 -14.63 -28.00
N GLN A 18 -31.07 -14.35 -26.77
CA GLN A 18 -30.31 -13.15 -26.45
C GLN A 18 -28.92 -13.61 -26.00
N SER A 19 -27.88 -13.10 -26.67
CA SER A 19 -26.50 -13.30 -26.24
C SER A 19 -26.20 -12.26 -25.18
N LEU A 20 -25.74 -12.73 -24.02
CA LEU A 20 -25.20 -11.85 -22.98
C LEU A 20 -23.68 -11.72 -23.22
N PRO A 21 -23.13 -10.50 -23.17
CA PRO A 21 -21.69 -10.32 -23.27
C PRO A 21 -20.99 -10.91 -22.02
N PRO A 22 -19.73 -11.33 -22.12
CA PRO A 22 -18.96 -11.69 -20.93
C PRO A 22 -18.80 -10.47 -20.02
N PRO A 23 -18.69 -10.67 -18.69
CA PRO A 23 -18.62 -9.58 -17.71
C PRO A 23 -17.24 -8.88 -17.69
N VAL A 24 -16.80 -8.37 -18.84
CA VAL A 24 -15.53 -7.65 -19.01
C VAL A 24 -15.51 -6.29 -18.30
N GLY A 25 -16.69 -5.75 -17.98
CA GLY A 25 -16.83 -4.53 -17.18
C GLY A 25 -16.44 -4.67 -15.71
N GLY A 26 -16.26 -5.93 -15.25
CA GLY A 26 -15.83 -6.27 -13.91
C GLY A 26 -16.92 -6.24 -12.85
N LEU A 27 -16.50 -6.35 -11.60
CA LEU A 27 -17.39 -6.31 -10.44
C LEU A 27 -17.98 -4.91 -10.27
N ASN A 28 -19.31 -4.83 -10.15
CA ASN A 28 -20.02 -3.57 -9.94
C ASN A 28 -20.98 -3.71 -8.73
N ALA A 29 -20.60 -3.09 -7.64
CA ALA A 29 -21.40 -2.99 -6.42
C ALA A 29 -22.03 -1.60 -6.22
N ARG A 30 -21.87 -0.70 -7.19
CA ARG A 30 -22.40 0.66 -7.14
C ARG A 30 -23.79 0.78 -7.73
N ASP A 31 -23.98 0.21 -8.92
CA ASP A 31 -25.19 0.43 -9.70
C ASP A 31 -26.27 -0.61 -9.33
N SER A 32 -27.53 -0.20 -9.38
CA SER A 32 -28.66 -1.12 -9.22
C SER A 32 -28.75 -2.07 -10.42
N LEU A 33 -29.29 -3.27 -10.21
CA LEU A 33 -29.46 -4.26 -11.29
C LEU A 33 -30.20 -3.71 -12.50
N ALA A 34 -31.12 -2.78 -12.30
CA ALA A 34 -31.88 -2.16 -13.40
C ALA A 34 -31.04 -1.21 -14.26
N ASN A 35 -29.98 -0.63 -13.70
CA ASN A 35 -29.11 0.35 -14.35
C ASN A 35 -27.73 -0.19 -14.66
N MET A 36 -27.43 -1.42 -14.24
CA MET A 36 -26.15 -2.08 -14.45
C MET A 36 -25.96 -2.40 -15.94
N LYS A 37 -24.75 -2.16 -16.46
CA LYS A 37 -24.44 -2.54 -17.83
C LYS A 37 -24.39 -4.07 -17.96
N PRO A 38 -24.79 -4.63 -19.11
CA PRO A 38 -24.77 -6.09 -19.34
C PRO A 38 -23.38 -6.73 -19.21
N GLU A 39 -22.32 -5.97 -19.40
CA GLU A 39 -20.93 -6.38 -19.25
C GLU A 39 -20.37 -6.30 -17.80
N ASP A 40 -21.18 -5.83 -16.85
CA ASP A 40 -20.80 -5.79 -15.44
C ASP A 40 -21.30 -7.04 -14.71
N ALA A 41 -20.62 -7.42 -13.62
CA ALA A 41 -21.00 -8.54 -12.76
C ALA A 41 -21.32 -8.06 -11.34
N ILE A 42 -22.34 -8.67 -10.71
CA ILE A 42 -22.65 -8.47 -9.28
C ILE A 42 -21.80 -9.37 -8.38
N THR A 43 -21.30 -10.47 -8.94
CA THR A 43 -20.38 -11.41 -8.28
C THR A 43 -19.35 -11.86 -9.29
N LEU A 44 -18.08 -11.81 -8.92
CA LEU A 44 -16.96 -12.15 -9.80
C LEU A 44 -15.83 -12.81 -8.98
N ASP A 45 -16.13 -13.97 -8.39
CA ASP A 45 -15.21 -14.67 -7.49
C ASP A 45 -14.23 -15.54 -8.27
N ASN A 46 -12.92 -15.30 -8.09
CA ASN A 46 -11.83 -15.98 -8.80
C ASN A 46 -11.80 -15.79 -10.33
N TRP A 47 -12.50 -14.78 -10.83
CA TRP A 47 -12.46 -14.39 -12.22
C TRP A 47 -11.83 -13.00 -12.37
N ILE A 48 -11.01 -12.83 -13.39
CA ILE A 48 -10.32 -11.59 -13.68
C ILE A 48 -10.79 -11.08 -15.04
N PRO A 49 -11.47 -9.92 -15.09
CA PRO A 49 -11.88 -9.32 -16.35
C PRO A 49 -10.66 -8.75 -17.06
N THR A 50 -10.58 -8.97 -18.36
CA THR A 50 -9.67 -8.31 -19.28
C THR A 50 -10.46 -7.46 -20.28
N ALA A 51 -9.79 -6.77 -21.19
CA ALA A 51 -10.48 -5.91 -22.16
C ALA A 51 -11.47 -6.66 -23.09
N THR A 52 -11.27 -7.96 -23.30
CA THR A 52 -12.02 -8.76 -24.27
C THR A 52 -12.66 -10.02 -23.72
N GLN A 53 -12.22 -10.48 -22.56
CA GLN A 53 -12.66 -11.76 -21.97
C GLN A 53 -12.57 -11.73 -20.46
N VAL A 54 -13.08 -12.78 -19.83
CA VAL A 54 -12.93 -13.01 -18.40
C VAL A 54 -12.16 -14.30 -18.20
N GLU A 55 -11.08 -14.23 -17.44
CA GLU A 55 -10.14 -15.32 -17.20
C GLU A 55 -10.30 -15.86 -15.78
N ILE A 56 -10.16 -17.17 -15.62
CA ILE A 56 -10.06 -17.78 -14.30
C ILE A 56 -8.71 -17.37 -13.68
N ARG A 57 -8.73 -17.00 -12.41
CA ARG A 57 -7.52 -16.71 -11.65
C ARG A 57 -6.60 -17.94 -11.67
N ASN A 58 -5.35 -17.75 -12.09
CA ASN A 58 -4.33 -18.79 -12.02
C ASN A 58 -4.08 -19.22 -10.57
N GLY A 59 -3.70 -20.47 -10.38
CA GLY A 59 -3.18 -20.98 -9.12
C GLY A 59 -1.87 -20.26 -8.71
N TYR A 60 -1.39 -20.58 -7.52
CA TYR A 60 -0.10 -20.11 -7.01
C TYR A 60 0.72 -21.29 -6.49
N THR A 61 2.02 -21.13 -6.48
CA THR A 61 2.96 -22.05 -5.83
C THR A 61 3.62 -21.30 -4.66
N SER A 62 3.85 -22.04 -3.56
CA SER A 62 4.62 -21.51 -2.44
C SER A 62 6.06 -21.24 -2.89
N HIS A 63 6.56 -20.02 -2.63
CA HIS A 63 7.95 -19.67 -2.89
C HIS A 63 8.86 -20.20 -1.78
N ALA A 64 8.48 -20.00 -0.52
CA ALA A 64 9.23 -20.44 0.65
C ALA A 64 8.30 -20.95 1.74
N THR A 65 8.81 -21.84 2.58
CA THR A 65 8.14 -22.33 3.78
C THR A 65 9.02 -22.08 5.00
N PHE A 66 8.43 -21.59 6.08
CA PHE A 66 9.10 -21.25 7.33
C PHE A 66 8.15 -21.45 8.50
N THR A 67 8.68 -21.40 9.72
CA THR A 67 7.86 -21.47 10.95
C THR A 67 7.41 -20.10 11.37
N GLY A 68 6.13 -19.95 11.73
CA GLY A 68 5.51 -18.69 12.13
C GLY A 68 4.70 -18.05 11.01
N ASP A 69 4.05 -16.94 11.33
CA ASP A 69 3.21 -16.19 10.42
C ASP A 69 4.00 -15.10 9.69
N CYS A 70 3.77 -14.96 8.39
CA CYS A 70 4.42 -13.92 7.57
C CYS A 70 3.76 -12.57 7.82
N GLU A 71 4.46 -11.68 8.50
CA GLU A 71 3.96 -10.32 8.75
C GLU A 71 4.43 -9.32 7.71
N THR A 72 5.69 -9.39 7.29
CA THR A 72 6.21 -8.45 6.29
C THR A 72 7.13 -9.14 5.30
N VAL A 73 6.85 -8.95 4.01
CA VAL A 73 7.77 -9.31 2.92
C VAL A 73 8.60 -8.09 2.57
N ILE A 74 9.91 -8.23 2.64
CA ILE A 74 10.89 -7.15 2.49
C ILE A 74 11.75 -7.44 1.26
N VAL A 75 11.85 -6.47 0.35
CA VAL A 75 12.66 -6.60 -0.86
C VAL A 75 13.82 -5.63 -0.82
N TYR A 76 15.03 -6.17 -0.87
CA TYR A 76 16.25 -5.40 -1.07
C TYR A 76 16.62 -5.39 -2.55
N ASN A 77 16.71 -4.20 -3.12
CA ASN A 77 17.11 -3.98 -4.51
C ASN A 77 18.57 -3.54 -4.54
N GLY A 78 19.50 -4.51 -4.50
CA GLY A 78 20.92 -4.25 -4.57
C GLY A 78 21.43 -4.10 -6.00
N LEU A 79 22.62 -3.52 -6.15
CA LEU A 79 23.29 -3.39 -7.45
C LEU A 79 23.72 -4.75 -8.03
N ALA A 80 24.13 -5.68 -7.18
CA ALA A 80 24.62 -7.01 -7.59
C ALA A 80 23.51 -8.06 -7.59
N ALA A 81 22.58 -7.99 -6.67
CA ALA A 81 21.48 -8.96 -6.53
C ALA A 81 20.30 -8.35 -5.77
N THR A 82 19.11 -8.83 -6.11
CA THR A 82 17.90 -8.60 -5.32
C THR A 82 17.78 -9.70 -4.28
N LYS A 83 17.39 -9.34 -3.05
CA LYS A 83 17.09 -10.28 -1.98
C LYS A 83 15.67 -10.13 -1.47
N ILE A 84 15.10 -11.23 -1.03
CA ILE A 84 13.77 -11.29 -0.43
C ILE A 84 13.95 -11.77 1.01
N PHE A 85 13.51 -10.93 1.94
CA PHE A 85 13.46 -11.28 3.35
C PHE A 85 12.02 -11.36 3.82
N VAL A 86 11.77 -12.15 4.84
CA VAL A 86 10.46 -12.29 5.47
C VAL A 86 10.61 -12.03 6.96
N ALA A 87 9.85 -11.07 7.49
CA ALA A 87 9.70 -10.91 8.92
C ALA A 87 8.54 -11.78 9.40
N VAL A 88 8.80 -12.61 10.37
CA VAL A 88 7.87 -13.63 10.87
C VAL A 88 7.53 -13.40 12.33
N ASP A 89 6.24 -13.57 12.66
CA ASP A 89 5.73 -13.72 14.03
C ASP A 89 5.85 -15.20 14.41
N ALA A 90 6.67 -15.48 15.38
CA ALA A 90 6.97 -16.81 15.87
C ALA A 90 7.17 -16.78 17.39
N THR A 91 7.53 -17.89 18.01
CA THR A 91 7.92 -17.94 19.46
C THR A 91 9.06 -16.95 19.77
N ALA A 92 9.93 -16.70 18.79
CA ALA A 92 10.93 -15.64 18.78
C ALA A 92 10.90 -15.00 17.40
N ASP A 93 10.40 -13.78 17.31
CA ASP A 93 10.25 -13.05 16.06
C ASP A 93 11.59 -12.89 15.34
N ALA A 94 11.57 -13.02 14.02
CA ALA A 94 12.78 -13.05 13.22
C ALA A 94 12.60 -12.45 11.83
N ILE A 95 13.73 -12.04 11.24
CA ILE A 95 13.84 -11.84 9.77
C ILE A 95 14.61 -13.01 9.20
N ILE A 96 14.09 -13.62 8.15
CA ILE A 96 14.62 -14.79 7.48
C ILE A 96 14.93 -14.43 6.01
N ASP A 97 16.07 -14.90 5.47
CA ASP A 97 16.38 -14.77 4.04
C ASP A 97 15.63 -15.83 3.26
N ALA A 98 14.63 -15.44 2.50
CA ALA A 98 13.80 -16.28 1.65
C ALA A 98 14.17 -16.17 0.15
N THR A 99 15.30 -15.59 -0.19
CA THR A 99 15.72 -15.31 -1.58
C THR A 99 15.73 -16.55 -2.45
N SER A 100 16.26 -17.65 -1.93
CA SER A 100 16.38 -18.91 -2.68
C SER A 100 15.08 -19.73 -2.72
N GLY A 101 14.10 -19.37 -1.93
CA GLY A 101 12.86 -20.16 -1.79
C GLY A 101 13.06 -21.50 -1.08
N GLY A 102 12.03 -22.36 -1.13
CA GLY A 102 12.03 -23.66 -0.46
C GLY A 102 11.89 -23.57 1.06
N ALA A 103 12.37 -24.57 1.78
CA ALA A 103 12.35 -24.59 3.24
C ALA A 103 13.47 -23.70 3.80
N VAL A 104 13.10 -22.63 4.49
CA VAL A 104 14.02 -21.66 5.09
C VAL A 104 13.74 -21.54 6.59
N SER A 105 14.78 -21.62 7.42
CA SER A 105 14.62 -21.66 8.87
C SER A 105 15.66 -20.83 9.64
N THR A 106 16.72 -20.36 8.96
CA THR A 106 17.82 -19.65 9.62
C THR A 106 17.52 -18.16 9.70
N PRO A 107 17.31 -17.59 10.91
CA PRO A 107 17.16 -16.16 11.08
C PRO A 107 18.43 -15.41 10.70
N VAL A 108 18.25 -14.25 10.05
CA VAL A 108 19.34 -13.29 9.80
C VAL A 108 19.31 -12.12 10.80
N VAL A 109 18.14 -11.85 11.40
CA VAL A 109 17.97 -10.93 12.55
C VAL A 109 16.90 -11.51 13.47
N GLY A 110 17.06 -11.37 14.76
CA GLY A 110 16.12 -11.91 15.76
C GLY A 110 16.18 -13.43 15.88
N GLY A 111 15.09 -14.02 16.34
CA GLY A 111 15.01 -15.47 16.55
C GLY A 111 15.94 -15.98 17.63
N THR A 112 16.40 -17.23 17.48
CA THR A 112 17.31 -17.92 18.43
C THR A 112 18.77 -17.92 17.97
N GLY A 113 19.10 -17.28 16.84
CA GLY A 113 20.44 -17.24 16.23
C GLY A 113 21.27 -16.02 16.64
N PRO A 114 22.45 -15.82 16.02
CA PRO A 114 23.22 -14.60 16.22
C PRO A 114 22.44 -13.40 15.71
N THR A 115 22.16 -12.46 16.61
CA THR A 115 21.19 -11.40 16.32
C THR A 115 21.83 -10.03 16.43
N VAL A 116 21.48 -9.16 15.49
CA VAL A 116 21.74 -7.72 15.63
C VAL A 116 20.94 -7.16 16.80
N GLN A 117 19.68 -7.58 16.93
CA GLN A 117 18.79 -7.31 18.07
C GLN A 117 17.63 -8.31 18.08
N ALA A 118 16.96 -8.46 19.23
CA ALA A 118 15.69 -9.16 19.30
C ALA A 118 14.61 -8.36 18.56
N ILE A 119 13.73 -9.05 17.85
CA ILE A 119 12.55 -8.47 17.21
C ILE A 119 11.36 -8.66 18.18
N THR A 120 10.58 -7.62 18.38
CA THR A 120 9.36 -7.63 19.22
C THR A 120 8.11 -7.23 18.44
N ASN A 121 8.27 -6.84 17.18
CA ASN A 121 7.21 -6.55 16.24
C ASN A 121 7.71 -6.81 14.82
N PRO A 122 7.26 -7.85 14.13
CA PRO A 122 7.69 -8.17 12.77
C PRO A 122 7.00 -7.34 11.67
N GLN A 123 6.21 -6.35 12.05
CA GLN A 123 5.47 -5.45 11.15
C GLN A 123 6.35 -4.26 10.75
N PHE A 124 7.17 -4.43 9.73
CA PHE A 124 8.12 -3.41 9.29
C PHE A 124 7.58 -2.54 8.15
N ASP A 125 7.89 -1.24 8.21
CA ASP A 125 7.99 -0.38 7.02
C ASP A 125 9.44 -0.30 6.57
N TYR A 126 9.67 -0.26 5.24
CA TYR A 126 11.02 -0.27 4.69
C TYR A 126 11.15 0.52 3.40
N VAL A 127 12.34 1.02 3.15
CA VAL A 127 12.69 1.69 1.92
C VAL A 127 14.11 1.34 1.48
N ASN A 128 14.31 1.18 0.17
CA ASN A 128 15.64 1.07 -0.42
C ASN A 128 16.21 2.48 -0.63
N PHE A 129 17.46 2.68 -0.23
CA PHE A 129 18.12 3.99 -0.26
C PHE A 129 19.55 3.88 -0.79
N GLY A 130 19.87 4.70 -1.78
CA GLY A 130 21.20 4.76 -2.39
C GLY A 130 22.04 5.89 -1.81
N THR A 131 23.31 5.60 -1.53
CA THR A 131 24.34 6.58 -1.18
C THR A 131 25.59 6.35 -2.01
N ALA A 132 26.62 7.20 -1.85
CA ALA A 132 27.91 6.95 -2.46
C ALA A 132 28.58 5.63 -1.98
N GLY A 133 28.19 5.15 -0.79
CA GLY A 133 28.67 3.90 -0.22
C GLY A 133 27.94 2.63 -0.69
N GLY A 134 26.92 2.75 -1.53
CA GLY A 134 26.15 1.63 -2.05
C GLY A 134 24.64 1.77 -1.85
N GLN A 135 23.95 0.64 -2.07
CA GLN A 135 22.50 0.51 -1.82
C GLN A 135 22.29 -0.04 -0.42
N PHE A 136 21.34 0.55 0.28
CA PHE A 136 20.96 0.17 1.64
C PHE A 136 19.45 -0.07 1.71
N LEU A 137 19.05 -0.93 2.62
CA LEU A 137 17.68 -1.12 3.01
C LEU A 137 17.52 -0.56 4.42
N SER A 138 16.58 0.34 4.64
CA SER A 138 16.26 0.90 5.93
C SER A 138 14.90 0.40 6.40
N LEU A 139 14.81 -0.12 7.63
CA LEU A 139 13.58 -0.68 8.20
C LEU A 139 13.26 -0.04 9.55
N VAL A 140 11.96 0.17 9.78
CA VAL A 140 11.40 0.67 11.04
C VAL A 140 10.10 -0.07 11.35
N ASN A 141 9.75 -0.24 12.65
CA ASN A 141 8.52 -0.93 13.06
C ASN A 141 7.80 -0.31 14.26
N GLY A 142 8.31 0.82 14.77
CA GLY A 142 7.72 1.49 15.93
C GLY A 142 7.88 0.76 17.28
N ALA A 143 8.73 -0.26 17.34
CA ALA A 143 8.97 -1.06 18.57
C ALA A 143 10.45 -1.35 18.81
N ASN A 144 11.21 -1.54 17.74
CA ASN A 144 12.63 -1.86 17.80
C ASN A 144 13.51 -0.73 17.25
N THR A 145 14.78 -0.72 17.62
CA THR A 145 15.75 0.17 16.96
C THR A 145 15.71 -0.06 15.45
N PRO A 146 15.73 0.99 14.62
CA PRO A 146 15.78 0.86 13.18
C PRO A 146 16.88 -0.09 12.72
N LEU A 147 16.61 -0.84 11.67
CA LEU A 147 17.56 -1.77 11.06
C LEU A 147 18.03 -1.26 9.72
N GLU A 148 19.26 -1.60 9.38
CA GLU A 148 19.80 -1.39 8.04
C GLU A 148 20.44 -2.67 7.49
N TYR A 149 20.36 -2.86 6.17
CA TYR A 149 21.04 -3.91 5.45
C TYR A 149 21.84 -3.30 4.30
N ASP A 150 23.13 -3.62 4.20
CA ASP A 150 24.06 -3.04 3.23
C ASP A 150 24.28 -3.89 1.97
N GLY A 151 23.50 -4.96 1.80
CA GLY A 151 23.67 -5.96 0.75
C GLY A 151 24.43 -7.20 1.21
N THR A 152 25.07 -7.15 2.37
CA THR A 152 25.86 -8.24 2.95
C THR A 152 25.49 -8.52 4.39
N THR A 153 25.43 -7.47 5.22
CA THR A 153 25.25 -7.55 6.66
C THR A 153 24.07 -6.72 7.15
N TRP A 154 23.44 -7.23 8.18
CA TRP A 154 22.44 -6.51 8.96
C TRP A 154 23.07 -5.78 10.12
N SER A 155 22.63 -4.56 10.40
CA SER A 155 23.07 -3.77 11.54
C SER A 155 21.93 -2.91 12.08
N ALA A 156 22.04 -2.50 13.36
CA ALA A 156 21.17 -1.49 13.92
C ALA A 156 21.53 -0.11 13.38
N ALA A 157 20.56 0.62 12.84
CA ALA A 157 20.75 1.97 12.37
C ALA A 157 20.60 2.96 13.52
N SER A 158 21.68 3.69 13.83
CA SER A 158 21.68 4.73 14.85
C SER A 158 21.07 6.02 14.31
N ILE A 159 19.78 6.24 14.57
CA ILE A 159 19.09 7.52 14.27
C ILE A 159 18.95 8.27 15.60
N THR A 160 19.56 9.43 15.74
CA THR A 160 19.61 10.14 17.02
C THR A 160 19.07 11.57 16.93
N HIS A 161 18.33 11.96 17.97
CA HIS A 161 17.91 13.35 18.22
C HIS A 161 17.57 13.49 19.70
N ALA A 162 17.69 14.69 20.27
CA ALA A 162 17.49 14.90 21.73
C ALA A 162 16.07 14.53 22.23
N SER A 163 15.05 14.68 21.36
CA SER A 163 13.67 14.36 21.68
C SER A 163 13.17 13.02 21.07
N LEU A 164 14.05 12.25 20.46
CA LEU A 164 13.68 11.01 19.77
C LEU A 164 14.04 9.78 20.60
N THR A 165 13.06 8.90 20.76
CA THR A 165 13.30 7.49 21.06
C THR A 165 13.28 6.72 19.75
N SER A 166 14.44 6.29 19.25
CA SER A 166 14.57 5.74 17.88
C SER A 166 13.69 4.51 17.62
N SER A 167 13.39 3.71 18.64
CA SER A 167 12.45 2.59 18.53
C SER A 167 10.99 3.00 18.29
N ASN A 168 10.65 4.29 18.43
CA ASN A 168 9.32 4.79 18.09
C ASN A 168 9.15 5.14 16.61
N LEU A 169 10.22 5.07 15.81
CA LEU A 169 10.14 5.27 14.37
C LEU A 169 9.39 4.11 13.71
N PHE A 170 8.27 4.41 13.01
CA PHE A 170 7.35 3.40 12.51
C PHE A 170 7.13 3.43 11.00
N THR A 171 7.44 4.56 10.34
CA THR A 171 7.34 4.72 8.88
C THR A 171 8.57 5.47 8.38
N ASN A 172 9.01 5.15 7.17
CA ASN A 172 10.12 5.81 6.52
C ASN A 172 9.87 6.04 5.02
N ALA A 173 10.56 7.04 4.48
CA ALA A 173 10.49 7.37 3.06
C ALA A 173 11.81 7.99 2.59
N VAL A 174 12.03 7.99 1.28
CA VAL A 174 13.13 8.73 0.64
C VAL A 174 12.56 9.92 -0.11
N TYR A 175 13.04 11.11 0.21
CA TYR A 175 12.67 12.32 -0.49
C TYR A 175 13.86 13.31 -0.52
N ALA A 176 14.11 13.94 -1.66
CA ALA A 176 15.22 14.87 -1.87
C ALA A 176 16.58 14.30 -1.38
N GLU A 177 16.87 13.05 -1.75
CA GLU A 177 18.08 12.30 -1.35
C GLU A 177 18.30 12.19 0.17
N ARG A 178 17.23 12.30 0.96
CA ARG A 178 17.24 12.16 2.42
C ARG A 178 16.34 11.03 2.86
N LEU A 179 16.72 10.32 3.92
CA LEU A 179 15.83 9.45 4.65
C LEU A 179 14.98 10.27 5.61
N TRP A 180 13.68 10.01 5.56
CA TRP A 180 12.66 10.59 6.42
C TRP A 180 12.05 9.52 7.28
N PHE A 181 11.71 9.86 8.52
CA PHE A 181 11.13 8.97 9.49
C PHE A 181 9.97 9.65 10.21
N GLY A 182 8.91 8.88 10.49
CA GLY A 182 7.80 9.30 11.32
C GLY A 182 7.83 8.62 12.69
N GLU A 183 7.56 9.39 13.73
CA GLU A 183 7.44 8.89 15.10
C GLU A 183 5.97 8.51 15.40
N LYS A 184 5.75 7.30 15.91
CA LYS A 184 4.41 6.77 16.21
C LYS A 184 3.64 7.64 17.19
N ASN A 185 2.33 7.74 16.99
CA ASN A 185 1.39 8.47 17.83
C ASN A 185 1.69 9.99 17.96
N THR A 186 2.47 10.54 17.04
CA THR A 186 2.81 11.96 16.98
C THR A 186 2.73 12.49 15.56
N PHE A 187 3.01 13.78 15.36
CA PHE A 187 3.30 14.39 14.06
C PHE A 187 4.77 14.80 13.94
N ASN A 188 5.62 14.23 14.78
CA ASN A 188 7.06 14.47 14.69
C ASN A 188 7.64 13.69 13.52
N LEU A 189 8.37 14.39 12.70
CA LEU A 189 9.15 13.86 11.60
C LEU A 189 10.62 14.08 11.89
N TYR A 190 11.43 13.16 11.45
CA TYR A 190 12.88 13.25 11.54
C TYR A 190 13.49 12.99 10.17
N TYR A 191 14.45 13.79 9.75
CA TYR A 191 15.14 13.56 8.50
C TYR A 191 16.66 13.60 8.70
N LEU A 192 17.37 12.82 7.92
CA LEU A 192 18.82 12.77 7.91
C LEU A 192 19.40 13.76 6.90
N PRO A 193 20.67 14.13 7.04
CA PRO A 193 21.39 14.86 5.99
C PRO A 193 21.33 14.12 4.65
N VAL A 194 21.57 14.84 3.55
CA VAL A 194 21.59 14.29 2.19
C VAL A 194 22.53 13.08 2.12
N ARG A 195 22.06 11.99 1.49
CA ARG A 195 22.81 10.74 1.27
C ARG A 195 23.40 10.11 2.52
N THR A 196 22.79 10.37 3.68
CA THR A 196 23.20 9.80 4.96
C THR A 196 22.19 8.74 5.39
N LYS A 197 22.66 7.54 5.75
CA LYS A 197 21.83 6.39 6.12
C LYS A 197 21.53 6.27 7.62
N SER A 198 22.36 6.87 8.46
CA SER A 198 22.26 6.85 9.93
C SER A 198 22.97 8.04 10.56
N GLY A 199 22.73 8.35 11.83
CA GLY A 199 23.37 9.42 12.58
C GLY A 199 22.40 10.45 13.14
N ALA A 200 22.90 11.68 13.37
CA ALA A 200 22.10 12.77 13.90
C ALA A 200 21.02 13.20 12.88
N SER A 201 19.78 13.22 13.32
CA SER A 201 18.62 13.66 12.54
C SER A 201 18.18 15.06 12.97
N THR A 202 17.45 15.73 12.09
CA THR A 202 16.78 16.99 12.38
C THR A 202 15.30 16.74 12.51
N GLN A 203 14.65 17.31 13.54
CA GLN A 203 13.22 17.21 13.75
C GLN A 203 12.46 18.27 12.92
N LEU A 204 11.38 17.85 12.29
CA LEU A 204 10.36 18.71 11.72
C LEU A 204 9.03 18.41 12.41
N ASN A 205 8.50 19.34 13.19
CA ASN A 205 7.19 19.20 13.82
C ASN A 205 6.14 19.93 12.98
N ILE A 206 5.21 19.17 12.42
CA ILE A 206 4.09 19.71 11.61
C ILE A 206 2.73 19.59 12.31
N GLY A 207 2.70 19.18 13.57
CA GLY A 207 1.47 18.93 14.32
C GLY A 207 0.52 20.12 14.39
N SER A 208 1.04 21.33 14.48
CA SER A 208 0.23 22.57 14.51
C SER A 208 -0.50 22.86 13.18
N LEU A 209 -0.13 22.22 12.11
CA LEU A 209 -0.74 22.39 10.79
C LEU A 209 -1.97 21.48 10.60
N PHE A 210 -2.04 20.36 11.30
CA PHE A 210 -3.17 19.44 11.28
C PHE A 210 -4.31 19.97 12.15
N LYS A 211 -5.51 20.02 11.58
CA LYS A 211 -6.72 20.59 12.23
C LYS A 211 -7.65 19.51 12.77
N LEU A 212 -7.61 18.32 12.18
CA LEU A 212 -8.49 17.21 12.57
C LEU A 212 -7.94 16.38 13.73
N GLY A 213 -6.71 16.68 14.18
CA GLY A 213 -6.04 15.92 15.23
C GLY A 213 -5.55 14.55 14.73
N GLY A 214 -5.43 13.57 15.64
CA GLY A 214 -4.88 12.26 15.36
C GLY A 214 -3.36 12.23 15.46
N SER A 215 -2.71 11.45 14.62
CA SER A 215 -1.26 11.32 14.50
C SER A 215 -0.85 11.01 13.07
N LEU A 216 0.45 10.97 12.80
CA LEU A 216 0.96 10.58 11.49
C LEU A 216 0.56 9.12 11.18
N SER A 217 0.09 8.88 9.95
CA SER A 217 -0.19 7.56 9.40
C SER A 217 0.90 7.13 8.42
N ASN A 218 1.18 7.95 7.40
CA ASN A 218 2.11 7.59 6.32
C ASN A 218 2.92 8.81 5.88
N ILE A 219 4.11 8.52 5.35
CA ILE A 219 4.93 9.47 4.57
C ILE A 219 5.00 8.95 3.15
N LEU A 220 4.47 9.71 2.19
CA LEU A 220 4.36 9.30 0.79
C LEU A 220 5.05 10.31 -0.12
N THR A 221 5.57 9.85 -1.24
CA THR A 221 6.20 10.72 -2.24
C THR A 221 5.50 10.59 -3.58
N VAL A 222 5.23 11.71 -4.22
CA VAL A 222 4.62 11.78 -5.56
C VAL A 222 5.34 12.81 -6.40
N THR A 223 5.29 12.65 -7.73
CA THR A 223 5.85 13.62 -8.68
C THR A 223 4.70 14.37 -9.36
N ASP A 224 4.88 15.65 -9.65
CA ASP A 224 3.86 16.50 -10.27
C ASP A 224 3.30 15.89 -11.58
N ALA A 225 2.03 16.16 -11.81
CA ALA A 225 1.34 15.76 -13.02
C ALA A 225 1.69 16.64 -14.22
N ALA A 226 1.86 17.94 -14.00
CA ALA A 226 2.12 18.93 -15.03
C ALA A 226 3.61 19.11 -15.30
N ASP A 227 4.43 18.93 -14.26
CA ASP A 227 5.89 19.06 -14.29
C ASP A 227 6.52 17.84 -13.64
N SER A 228 6.98 16.90 -14.45
CA SER A 228 7.63 15.67 -13.97
C SER A 228 8.97 15.90 -13.23
N LEU A 229 9.36 17.15 -13.03
CA LEU A 229 10.57 17.55 -12.29
C LEU A 229 10.27 17.94 -10.84
N THR A 230 9.01 18.27 -10.53
CA THR A 230 8.63 18.66 -9.17
C THR A 230 8.15 17.45 -8.38
N ASP A 231 8.87 17.12 -7.33
CA ASP A 231 8.48 16.08 -6.38
C ASP A 231 7.81 16.69 -5.15
N TYR A 232 6.83 15.97 -4.63
CA TYR A 232 6.17 16.26 -3.35
C TYR A 232 6.42 15.16 -2.33
N ILE A 233 6.62 15.57 -1.08
CA ILE A 233 6.48 14.68 0.08
C ILE A 233 5.17 15.01 0.78
N ALA A 234 4.34 14.00 1.00
CA ALA A 234 3.04 14.13 1.61
C ALA A 234 2.99 13.40 2.96
N PHE A 235 2.51 14.10 3.96
CA PHE A 235 2.30 13.60 5.31
C PHE A 235 0.81 13.39 5.51
N VAL A 236 0.43 12.15 5.77
CA VAL A 236 -0.97 11.74 5.91
C VAL A 236 -1.25 11.46 7.39
N SER A 237 -2.31 12.07 7.92
CA SER A 237 -2.76 11.81 9.30
C SER A 237 -3.68 10.59 9.37
N THR A 238 -3.85 10.04 10.56
CA THR A 238 -4.83 8.97 10.85
C THR A 238 -6.28 9.40 10.60
N GLU A 239 -6.55 10.72 10.62
CA GLU A 239 -7.88 11.28 10.35
C GLU A 239 -8.10 11.64 8.87
N GLY A 240 -7.12 11.35 7.99
CA GLY A 240 -7.22 11.59 6.56
C GLY A 240 -6.87 13.01 6.13
N GLU A 241 -6.28 13.81 6.99
CA GLU A 241 -5.75 15.10 6.61
C GLU A 241 -4.37 14.94 5.98
N VAL A 242 -4.14 15.59 4.84
CA VAL A 242 -2.91 15.46 4.05
C VAL A 242 -2.27 16.82 3.89
N ILE A 243 -0.99 16.90 4.20
CA ILE A 243 -0.17 18.09 3.98
C ILE A 243 1.00 17.69 3.07
N ALA A 244 1.10 18.30 1.90
CA ALA A 244 2.17 18.08 0.95
C ALA A 244 3.14 19.27 0.91
N TYR A 245 4.42 18.94 0.87
CA TYR A 245 5.52 19.89 0.73
C TYR A 245 6.31 19.60 -0.54
N THR A 246 6.92 20.66 -1.07
CA THR A 246 7.89 20.59 -2.16
C THR A 246 9.18 21.32 -1.75
N GLY A 247 10.27 20.95 -2.42
CA GLY A 247 11.58 21.55 -2.18
C GLY A 247 12.64 20.55 -1.75
N THR A 248 13.84 21.03 -1.54
CA THR A 248 15.03 20.16 -1.31
C THR A 248 15.59 20.24 0.10
N ASP A 249 15.41 21.36 0.80
CA ASP A 249 15.94 21.55 2.13
C ASP A 249 14.90 22.03 3.14
N PRO A 250 14.43 21.15 4.04
CA PRO A 250 13.44 21.49 5.05
C PRO A 250 13.88 22.55 6.06
N ALA A 251 15.18 22.81 6.19
CA ALA A 251 15.70 23.84 7.08
C ALA A 251 15.64 25.24 6.46
N SER A 252 15.37 25.38 5.17
CA SER A 252 15.38 26.62 4.43
C SER A 252 13.98 27.02 3.95
N ALA A 253 13.42 28.06 4.50
CA ALA A 253 12.12 28.60 4.08
C ALA A 253 12.08 29.09 2.61
N SER A 254 13.23 29.31 1.99
CA SER A 254 13.33 29.71 0.58
C SER A 254 13.27 28.53 -0.39
N THR A 255 13.55 27.33 0.08
CA THR A 255 13.60 26.10 -0.75
C THR A 255 12.65 25.03 -0.26
N TRP A 256 11.83 25.32 0.76
CA TRP A 256 10.86 24.40 1.34
C TRP A 256 9.50 25.09 1.50
N ALA A 257 8.52 24.65 0.75
CA ALA A 257 7.20 25.27 0.75
C ALA A 257 6.09 24.23 0.87
N ARG A 258 5.03 24.60 1.60
CA ARG A 258 3.79 23.81 1.61
C ARG A 258 3.09 23.97 0.26
N ALA A 259 2.92 22.87 -0.46
CA ALA A 259 2.31 22.84 -1.78
C ALA A 259 0.79 22.64 -1.71
N ALA A 260 0.32 21.75 -0.80
CA ALA A 260 -1.11 21.45 -0.69
C ALA A 260 -1.50 21.10 0.76
N HIS A 261 -2.79 21.28 1.06
CA HIS A 261 -3.41 20.90 2.32
C HIS A 261 -4.88 20.55 2.06
N PHE A 262 -5.24 19.29 2.17
CA PHE A 262 -6.58 18.79 1.85
C PHE A 262 -6.96 17.59 2.73
N ILE A 263 -8.20 17.14 2.64
CA ILE A 263 -8.74 16.02 3.39
C ILE A 263 -9.13 14.90 2.42
N ILE A 264 -8.76 13.68 2.76
CA ILE A 264 -9.17 12.45 2.12
C ILE A 264 -9.97 11.60 3.11
N GLY A 265 -10.54 10.46 2.69
CA GLY A 265 -11.07 9.48 3.63
C GLY A 265 -9.99 8.98 4.59
N ARG A 266 -10.38 8.55 5.79
CA ARG A 266 -9.44 7.98 6.77
C ARG A 266 -8.64 6.84 6.15
N PRO A 267 -7.30 6.87 6.19
CA PRO A 267 -6.48 5.80 5.65
C PRO A 267 -6.55 4.57 6.55
N VAL A 268 -6.21 3.42 6.00
CA VAL A 268 -5.94 2.22 6.78
C VAL A 268 -4.61 2.44 7.51
N CYS A 269 -4.67 2.53 8.84
CA CYS A 269 -3.51 2.87 9.69
C CYS A 269 -2.74 1.65 10.17
N LYS A 270 -3.39 0.48 10.26
CA LYS A 270 -2.72 -0.78 10.53
C LYS A 270 -2.31 -1.45 9.23
N GLY A 271 -1.06 -1.87 9.16
CA GLY A 271 -0.49 -2.38 7.94
C GLY A 271 0.05 -1.23 7.08
N GLN A 272 1.29 -0.91 7.30
CA GLN A 272 2.03 0.19 6.65
C GLN A 272 2.15 0.02 5.13
N ARG A 273 1.63 -1.08 4.58
CA ARG A 273 1.61 -1.42 3.16
C ARG A 273 0.25 -1.22 2.47
N ALA A 274 -0.71 -0.58 3.14
CA ALA A 274 -1.99 -0.21 2.52
C ALA A 274 -1.88 0.88 1.44
N TRP A 275 -0.67 1.09 0.95
CA TRP A 275 -0.33 2.01 -0.14
C TRP A 275 0.71 1.40 -1.07
N CYS A 276 0.78 1.90 -2.30
CA CYS A 276 1.87 1.56 -3.22
C CYS A 276 2.25 2.75 -4.11
N LYS A 277 3.52 2.78 -4.52
CA LYS A 277 4.01 3.72 -5.53
C LYS A 277 3.75 3.15 -6.92
N PHE A 278 3.18 3.96 -7.80
CA PHE A 278 2.94 3.62 -9.20
C PHE A 278 3.49 4.72 -10.10
N GLY A 279 4.70 4.51 -10.58
CA GLY A 279 5.42 5.53 -11.35
C GLY A 279 5.59 6.82 -10.53
N ALA A 280 5.00 7.90 -11.03
CA ALA A 280 4.99 9.22 -10.39
C ALA A 280 3.95 9.38 -9.29
N ASP A 281 2.99 8.44 -9.16
CA ASP A 281 1.86 8.52 -8.22
C ASP A 281 2.06 7.62 -6.99
N ALA A 282 1.28 7.89 -5.95
CA ALA A 282 1.10 7.00 -4.80
C ALA A 282 -0.40 6.73 -4.61
N PHE A 283 -0.76 5.46 -4.59
CA PHE A 283 -2.11 5.02 -4.29
C PHE A 283 -2.21 4.65 -2.81
N LEU A 284 -3.23 5.17 -2.14
CA LEU A 284 -3.48 4.95 -0.73
C LEU A 284 -4.87 4.37 -0.52
N THR A 285 -4.97 3.31 0.29
CA THR A 285 -6.25 2.72 0.68
C THR A 285 -6.86 3.51 1.83
N THR A 286 -8.09 3.96 1.63
CA THR A 286 -8.86 4.74 2.61
C THR A 286 -10.26 4.17 2.77
N VAL A 287 -11.02 4.69 3.73
CA VAL A 287 -12.44 4.37 3.89
C VAL A 287 -13.25 4.72 2.64
N ASP A 288 -12.80 5.66 1.82
CA ASP A 288 -13.43 6.05 0.57
C ASP A 288 -12.97 5.25 -0.66
N GLY A 289 -12.19 4.21 -0.45
CA GLY A 289 -11.59 3.40 -1.49
C GLY A 289 -10.11 3.70 -1.70
N ILE A 290 -9.57 3.31 -2.86
CA ILE A 290 -8.19 3.59 -3.22
C ILE A 290 -8.12 4.96 -3.91
N ILE A 291 -7.28 5.84 -3.38
CA ILE A 291 -7.14 7.23 -3.83
C ILE A 291 -5.75 7.43 -4.45
N SER A 292 -5.73 8.11 -5.60
CA SER A 292 -4.52 8.66 -6.22
C SER A 292 -4.13 9.96 -5.49
N LEU A 293 -2.98 9.96 -4.84
CA LEU A 293 -2.52 11.12 -4.10
C LEU A 293 -2.10 12.26 -5.05
N ARG A 294 -1.52 11.92 -6.19
CA ARG A 294 -1.17 12.88 -7.25
C ARG A 294 -2.40 13.62 -7.79
N ALA A 295 -3.49 12.88 -8.08
CA ALA A 295 -4.72 13.48 -8.54
C ALA A 295 -5.36 14.36 -7.46
N ALA A 296 -5.28 13.96 -6.19
CA ALA A 296 -5.78 14.74 -5.06
C ALA A 296 -4.99 16.05 -4.87
N ILE A 297 -3.66 16.03 -4.99
CA ILE A 297 -2.82 17.24 -4.93
C ILE A 297 -3.15 18.19 -6.09
N ALA A 298 -3.32 17.68 -7.30
CA ALA A 298 -3.59 18.50 -8.49
C ALA A 298 -4.98 19.14 -8.50
N SER A 299 -5.99 18.48 -7.89
CA SER A 299 -7.38 18.93 -7.96
C SER A 299 -7.84 19.79 -6.80
N ASP A 300 -7.07 19.84 -5.71
CA ASP A 300 -7.44 20.45 -4.42
C ASP A 300 -8.80 19.94 -3.87
N ARG A 301 -9.34 18.86 -4.47
CA ARG A 301 -10.61 18.20 -4.13
C ARG A 301 -10.45 16.68 -4.21
N ALA A 302 -10.36 16.04 -3.07
CA ALA A 302 -10.22 14.59 -2.99
C ALA A 302 -11.45 13.78 -3.45
N GLU A 303 -12.65 14.41 -3.52
CA GLU A 303 -13.90 13.64 -3.50
C GLU A 303 -14.27 12.90 -4.78
N ASN A 304 -13.89 13.34 -5.97
CA ASN A 304 -14.40 12.73 -7.21
C ASN A 304 -13.34 12.34 -8.27
N ALA A 305 -12.18 12.97 -8.29
CA ALA A 305 -11.19 12.74 -9.36
C ALA A 305 -10.12 11.72 -9.00
N ALA A 306 -9.94 11.43 -7.72
CA ALA A 306 -8.81 10.65 -7.21
C ALA A 306 -9.10 9.17 -6.97
N GLY A 307 -10.36 8.76 -6.91
CA GLY A 307 -10.73 7.38 -6.60
C GLY A 307 -10.68 6.46 -7.83
N ILE A 308 -9.87 5.39 -7.74
CA ILE A 308 -9.77 4.38 -8.80
C ILE A 308 -10.74 3.21 -8.62
N THR A 309 -11.42 3.11 -7.49
CA THR A 309 -12.32 2.01 -7.12
C THR A 309 -13.80 2.31 -7.36
N GLY A 310 -14.14 3.17 -8.30
CA GLY A 310 -15.50 3.73 -8.45
C GLY A 310 -16.65 2.70 -8.44
N LYS A 311 -16.51 1.53 -9.08
CA LYS A 311 -17.53 0.48 -9.11
C LYS A 311 -17.60 -0.37 -7.82
N ILE A 312 -16.48 -0.49 -7.10
CA ILE A 312 -16.35 -1.34 -5.90
C ILE A 312 -16.12 -0.52 -4.62
N ARG A 313 -16.23 0.81 -4.69
CA ARG A 313 -15.97 1.73 -3.56
C ARG A 313 -16.68 1.29 -2.29
N ARG A 314 -17.96 0.93 -2.40
CA ARG A 314 -18.77 0.48 -1.26
C ARG A 314 -18.17 -0.77 -0.61
N LEU A 315 -17.77 -1.77 -1.39
CA LEU A 315 -17.18 -3.00 -0.86
C LEU A 315 -15.87 -2.71 -0.11
N VAL A 316 -15.02 -1.87 -0.68
CA VAL A 316 -13.76 -1.46 -0.03
C VAL A 316 -14.04 -0.66 1.24
N SER A 317 -15.01 0.25 1.23
CA SER A 317 -15.42 1.02 2.40
C SER A 317 -15.98 0.14 3.52
N ASP A 318 -16.82 -0.83 3.19
CA ASP A 318 -17.36 -1.80 4.14
C ASP A 318 -16.22 -2.66 4.75
N ASP A 319 -15.27 -3.12 3.93
CA ASP A 319 -14.11 -3.88 4.39
C ASP A 319 -13.18 -3.03 5.27
N VAL A 320 -12.90 -1.78 4.92
CA VAL A 320 -12.09 -0.87 5.76
C VAL A 320 -12.79 -0.61 7.09
N THR A 321 -14.10 -0.44 7.09
CA THR A 321 -14.88 -0.25 8.33
C THR A 321 -14.83 -1.49 9.22
N ALA A 322 -14.98 -2.68 8.63
CA ALA A 322 -15.02 -3.94 9.39
C ALA A 322 -13.62 -4.43 9.82
N HIS A 323 -12.60 -4.18 9.03
CA HIS A 323 -11.27 -4.81 9.15
C HIS A 323 -10.11 -3.83 9.19
N GLY A 324 -10.34 -2.52 9.12
CA GLY A 324 -9.27 -1.49 9.05
C GLY A 324 -8.31 -1.48 10.24
N ALA A 325 -8.71 -2.05 11.38
CA ALA A 325 -7.85 -2.18 12.55
C ALA A 325 -6.93 -3.42 12.53
N ARG A 326 -7.13 -4.35 11.56
CA ARG A 326 -6.32 -5.57 11.44
C ARG A 326 -5.04 -5.30 10.68
N PHE A 327 -3.97 -6.00 11.03
CA PHE A 327 -2.75 -6.01 10.24
C PHE A 327 -2.92 -6.90 8.99
N GLY A 328 -2.12 -6.64 7.94
CA GLY A 328 -2.12 -7.45 6.71
C GLY A 328 -2.77 -6.75 5.49
N TRP A 329 -3.22 -5.51 5.63
CA TRP A 329 -3.59 -4.70 4.48
C TRP A 329 -2.37 -4.46 3.61
N ALA A 330 -2.48 -4.80 2.33
CA ALA A 330 -1.42 -4.55 1.36
C ALA A 330 -1.99 -4.15 0.01
N LEU A 331 -1.45 -3.10 -0.56
CA LEU A 331 -1.73 -2.68 -1.92
C LEU A 331 -0.49 -2.98 -2.77
N VAL A 332 -0.62 -3.93 -3.70
CA VAL A 332 0.50 -4.47 -4.47
C VAL A 332 0.29 -4.21 -5.95
N LEU A 333 1.27 -3.58 -6.57
CA LEU A 333 1.33 -3.45 -8.02
C LEU A 333 1.97 -4.70 -8.62
N HIS A 334 1.32 -5.32 -9.60
CA HIS A 334 1.84 -6.42 -10.40
C HIS A 334 2.01 -5.95 -11.87
N PRO A 335 3.17 -5.37 -12.23
CA PRO A 335 3.36 -4.70 -13.53
C PRO A 335 3.22 -5.66 -14.72
N ALA A 336 3.77 -6.87 -14.61
CA ALA A 336 3.71 -7.87 -15.68
C ALA A 336 2.27 -8.29 -16.03
N GLY A 337 1.37 -8.29 -15.05
CA GLY A 337 -0.05 -8.58 -15.25
C GLY A 337 -0.91 -7.32 -15.39
N GLN A 338 -0.31 -6.13 -15.35
CA GLN A 338 -1.03 -4.84 -15.37
C GLN A 338 -2.16 -4.77 -14.33
N LYS A 339 -1.88 -5.27 -13.12
CA LYS A 339 -2.88 -5.42 -12.05
C LYS A 339 -2.45 -4.66 -10.80
N LEU A 340 -3.44 -4.07 -10.15
CA LEU A 340 -3.32 -3.55 -8.79
C LEU A 340 -4.11 -4.49 -7.89
N ILE A 341 -3.46 -5.05 -6.88
CA ILE A 341 -4.05 -6.05 -5.99
C ILE A 341 -4.17 -5.42 -4.60
N LEU A 342 -5.40 -5.30 -4.12
CA LEU A 342 -5.67 -4.91 -2.73
C LEU A 342 -5.91 -6.18 -1.91
N ASN A 343 -5.05 -6.44 -0.95
CA ASN A 343 -5.22 -7.50 0.04
C ASN A 343 -5.92 -6.95 1.28
N VAL A 344 -7.01 -7.61 1.67
CA VAL A 344 -7.84 -7.24 2.83
C VAL A 344 -7.78 -8.38 3.84
N PRO A 345 -7.25 -8.18 5.07
CA PRO A 345 -7.22 -9.20 6.10
C PRO A 345 -8.61 -9.37 6.73
N THR A 346 -9.37 -10.36 6.29
CA THR A 346 -10.69 -10.68 6.88
C THR A 346 -10.58 -11.39 8.22
N ALA A 347 -9.45 -12.08 8.45
CA ALA A 347 -9.01 -12.55 9.76
C ALA A 347 -7.49 -12.55 9.80
N GLU A 348 -6.89 -12.02 10.88
CA GLU A 348 -5.43 -11.96 11.03
C GLU A 348 -4.84 -13.38 10.90
N ASN A 349 -3.76 -13.50 10.12
CA ASN A 349 -2.96 -14.71 9.90
C ASN A 349 -3.73 -15.94 9.37
N SER A 350 -5.00 -15.82 8.99
CA SER A 350 -5.81 -16.98 8.60
C SER A 350 -6.66 -16.79 7.35
N ALA A 351 -7.15 -15.59 7.07
CA ALA A 351 -8.01 -15.37 5.91
C ALA A 351 -7.87 -13.96 5.33
N SER A 352 -7.84 -13.90 4.02
CA SER A 352 -7.80 -12.63 3.29
C SER A 352 -8.74 -12.65 2.08
N ARG A 353 -9.20 -11.46 1.70
CA ARG A 353 -9.89 -11.19 0.44
C ARG A 353 -8.98 -10.36 -0.44
N GLN A 354 -9.05 -10.56 -1.74
CA GLN A 354 -8.28 -9.78 -2.70
C GLN A 354 -9.20 -9.16 -3.74
N TYR A 355 -9.03 -7.86 -3.97
CA TYR A 355 -9.57 -7.15 -5.13
C TYR A 355 -8.45 -6.95 -6.15
N VAL A 356 -8.77 -7.18 -7.43
CA VAL A 356 -7.82 -7.09 -8.53
C VAL A 356 -8.35 -6.16 -9.61
#